data_ca9ad62708b4f52318f4b11df36a04dc
#
_entry.id   ca9ad62708b4f52318f4b11df36a04dc
#
_cell.length_a   1.000
_cell.length_b   1.000
_cell.length_c   1.000
_cell.angle_alpha   90.00
_cell.angle_beta   90.00
_cell.angle_gamma   90.00
#
_symmetry.space_group_name_H-M   'P 1'
#
loop_
_entity.id
_entity.type
_entity.pdbx_description
1 polymer ?
#
loop_
_entity_poly.entity_id
_entity_poly.type
_entity_poly.pdbx_seq_one_letter_code
_entity_poly.pdbx_strand_id
1 'polypeptide(L)'
;MKITVIGCGRWGSFIAWYLDKAGHSVSLYGREGSSHMKQFRESRTNGTVTLPQSIRLISAMEEAVKTELIVVSVGAQSFREVAADIAAHGYRGDLVLCMKGIEQGSGKRLSEIALEYLPKSGVAVWIGPGHVQEFVAGIPNCMVIDGTSEELKERLVTQFSSSLIRFYYGRDLIGNEVGAAAKNVIGIAAGILDGMGLTNLKGALMARGTREVARLIVAMGGIEHSAYGLCHLGDYQATVFSQFSHNRAFGEAFARGEKFGKLAEGYYTVEALMELSKKYGVDMPISRAVHKVLYDGANPRDELTALFMRSLKKEF
;
A
#
# COMPACT_ATOMS: atom_id res chain seq x y z
N MET A 1 -19.60 7.63 12.84
CA MET A 1 -18.67 6.90 13.72
C MET A 1 -17.62 7.86 14.26
N LYS A 2 -17.05 7.54 15.42
CA LYS A 2 -15.83 8.19 15.92
C LYS A 2 -14.62 7.42 15.40
N ILE A 3 -13.74 8.09 14.66
CA ILE A 3 -12.62 7.46 13.95
C ILE A 3 -11.31 8.16 14.29
N THR A 4 -10.27 7.40 14.57
CA THR A 4 -8.91 7.92 14.66
C THR A 4 -8.09 7.45 13.47
N VAL A 5 -7.50 8.37 12.72
CA VAL A 5 -6.53 8.06 11.66
C VAL A 5 -5.13 8.17 12.23
N ILE A 6 -4.40 7.07 12.28
CA ILE A 6 -2.99 7.00 12.74
C ILE A 6 -2.05 7.14 11.54
N GLY A 7 -1.27 8.22 11.54
CA GLY A 7 -0.36 8.58 10.48
C GLY A 7 -0.79 9.86 9.75
N CYS A 8 -0.05 10.94 9.94
CA CYS A 8 -0.33 12.25 9.39
C CYS A 8 0.48 12.57 8.11
N GLY A 9 0.89 11.53 7.38
CA GLY A 9 1.50 11.66 6.06
C GLY A 9 0.47 12.02 4.98
N ARG A 10 0.92 12.03 3.72
CA ARG A 10 0.08 12.41 2.57
C ARG A 10 -1.23 11.62 2.48
N TRP A 11 -1.17 10.30 2.61
CA TRP A 11 -2.35 9.43 2.50
C TRP A 11 -3.23 9.50 3.74
N GLY A 12 -2.66 9.47 4.95
CA GLY A 12 -3.43 9.53 6.19
C GLY A 12 -4.15 10.86 6.39
N SER A 13 -3.54 11.99 6.00
CA SER A 13 -4.23 13.29 6.04
C SER A 13 -5.38 13.36 5.05
N PHE A 14 -5.24 12.75 3.87
CA PHE A 14 -6.35 12.63 2.91
C PHE A 14 -7.48 11.77 3.47
N ILE A 15 -7.17 10.62 4.07
CA ILE A 15 -8.19 9.75 4.68
C ILE A 15 -8.95 10.49 5.78
N ALA A 16 -8.25 11.22 6.64
CA ALA A 16 -8.89 12.02 7.69
C ALA A 16 -9.84 13.07 7.10
N TRP A 17 -9.39 13.80 6.09
CA TRP A 17 -10.21 14.78 5.37
C TRP A 17 -11.41 14.12 4.66
N TYR A 18 -11.22 12.97 4.03
CA TYR A 18 -12.27 12.25 3.34
C TYR A 18 -13.36 11.76 4.30
N LEU A 19 -12.96 11.15 5.41
CA LEU A 19 -13.88 10.62 6.41
C LEU A 19 -14.65 11.73 7.14
N ASP A 20 -14.02 12.87 7.39
CA ASP A 20 -14.72 14.05 7.93
C ASP A 20 -15.78 14.55 6.94
N LYS A 21 -15.45 14.65 5.64
CA LYS A 21 -16.43 14.97 4.59
C LYS A 21 -17.57 13.96 4.47
N ALA A 22 -17.30 12.70 4.78
CA ALA A 22 -18.32 11.65 4.84
C ALA A 22 -19.20 11.71 6.12
N GLY A 23 -19.00 12.72 6.97
CA GLY A 23 -19.82 12.95 8.17
C GLY A 23 -19.36 12.20 9.42
N HIS A 24 -18.13 11.72 9.47
CA HIS A 24 -17.58 11.06 10.66
C HIS A 24 -16.89 12.06 11.59
N SER A 25 -16.84 11.73 12.90
CA SER A 25 -16.04 12.48 13.87
C SER A 25 -14.60 11.98 13.85
N VAL A 26 -13.67 12.78 13.30
CA VAL A 26 -12.33 12.33 12.98
C VAL A 26 -11.26 12.98 13.88
N SER A 27 -10.34 12.16 14.37
CA SER A 27 -9.08 12.59 14.95
C SER A 27 -7.92 12.14 14.07
N LEU A 28 -6.94 13.01 13.82
CA LEU A 28 -5.71 12.67 13.11
C LEU A 28 -4.57 12.58 14.12
N TYR A 29 -3.98 11.40 14.24
CA TYR A 29 -2.84 11.14 15.11
C TYR A 29 -1.52 11.22 14.36
N GLY A 30 -0.57 11.96 14.94
CA GLY A 30 0.82 11.94 14.53
C GLY A 30 1.72 12.09 15.75
N ARG A 31 2.85 11.40 15.77
CA ARG A 31 3.83 11.48 16.87
C ARG A 31 4.24 12.92 17.14
N GLU A 32 4.50 13.27 18.36
CA GLU A 32 4.82 14.64 18.79
C GLU A 32 6.01 15.24 18.01
N GLY A 33 7.06 14.47 17.77
CA GLY A 33 8.22 14.87 16.96
C GLY A 33 8.01 14.86 15.45
N SER A 34 6.78 14.58 14.94
CA SER A 34 6.51 14.51 13.50
C SER A 34 6.50 15.90 12.87
N SER A 35 7.35 16.11 11.85
CA SER A 35 7.34 17.34 11.03
C SER A 35 5.99 17.57 10.34
N HIS A 36 5.31 16.52 9.89
CA HIS A 36 3.97 16.61 9.32
C HIS A 36 2.93 17.07 10.34
N MET A 37 2.96 16.54 11.57
CA MET A 37 2.03 16.97 12.62
C MET A 37 2.28 18.43 13.02
N LYS A 38 3.54 18.84 13.14
CA LYS A 38 3.92 20.25 13.39
C LYS A 38 3.35 21.15 12.31
N GLN A 39 3.53 20.81 11.04
CA GLN A 39 2.99 21.55 9.90
C GLN A 39 1.45 21.68 9.97
N PHE A 40 0.74 20.60 10.29
CA PHE A 40 -0.73 20.65 10.44
C PHE A 40 -1.18 21.50 11.63
N ARG A 41 -0.45 21.51 12.73
CA ARG A 41 -0.74 22.40 13.88
C ARG A 41 -0.56 23.87 13.53
N GLU A 42 0.45 24.19 12.71
CA GLU A 42 0.76 25.56 12.30
C GLU A 42 -0.19 26.09 11.21
N SER A 43 -0.47 25.29 10.19
CA SER A 43 -1.13 25.77 8.98
C SER A 43 -2.38 24.99 8.55
N ARG A 44 -2.69 23.88 9.20
CA ARG A 44 -3.78 22.94 8.84
C ARG A 44 -3.62 22.34 7.43
N THR A 45 -2.48 22.54 6.75
CA THR A 45 -2.26 22.03 5.40
C THR A 45 -0.87 21.43 5.23
N ASN A 46 -0.76 20.43 4.36
CA ASN A 46 0.52 19.89 3.89
C ASN A 46 0.83 20.29 2.43
N GLY A 47 0.14 21.30 1.92
CA GLY A 47 0.26 21.75 0.54
C GLY A 47 -0.62 20.98 -0.47
N THR A 48 -1.14 19.81 -0.09
CA THR A 48 -2.06 19.01 -0.92
C THR A 48 -3.44 18.89 -0.27
N VAL A 49 -3.46 18.61 1.02
CA VAL A 49 -4.70 18.49 1.82
C VAL A 49 -4.74 19.59 2.86
N THR A 50 -5.87 20.32 2.91
CA THR A 50 -6.17 21.28 3.99
C THR A 50 -7.24 20.67 4.90
N LEU A 51 -6.90 20.50 6.17
CA LEU A 51 -7.78 19.88 7.17
C LEU A 51 -8.76 20.91 7.74
N PRO A 52 -10.07 20.63 7.74
CA PRO A 52 -11.05 21.47 8.41
C PRO A 52 -10.85 21.47 9.94
N GLN A 53 -11.41 22.48 10.61
CA GLN A 53 -11.28 22.63 12.07
C GLN A 53 -11.99 21.50 12.86
N SER A 54 -12.96 20.82 12.26
CA SER A 54 -13.64 19.66 12.80
C SER A 54 -12.70 18.49 13.11
N ILE A 55 -11.62 18.32 12.36
CA ILE A 55 -10.62 17.27 12.58
C ILE A 55 -9.72 17.63 13.77
N ARG A 56 -9.74 16.81 14.81
CA ARG A 56 -8.88 16.98 15.97
C ARG A 56 -7.47 16.48 15.66
N LEU A 57 -6.45 17.28 15.98
CA LEU A 57 -5.03 16.88 15.89
C LEU A 57 -4.57 16.38 17.25
N ILE A 58 -4.14 15.12 17.33
CA ILE A 58 -3.74 14.48 18.58
C ILE A 58 -2.36 13.83 18.43
N SER A 59 -1.62 13.72 19.55
CA SER A 59 -0.30 13.08 19.58
C SER A 59 -0.13 12.09 20.72
N ALA A 60 -1.11 11.97 21.61
CA ALA A 60 -1.11 10.97 22.68
C ALA A 60 -1.86 9.71 22.22
N MET A 61 -1.23 8.53 22.36
CA MET A 61 -1.85 7.25 21.98
C MET A 61 -3.06 6.94 22.85
N GLU A 62 -3.03 7.33 24.12
CA GLU A 62 -4.15 7.21 25.05
C GLU A 62 -5.44 7.92 24.57
N GLU A 63 -5.30 8.99 23.79
CA GLU A 63 -6.44 9.64 23.15
C GLU A 63 -6.82 8.95 21.85
N ALA A 64 -5.84 8.47 21.09
CA ALA A 64 -6.03 7.84 19.80
C ALA A 64 -6.89 6.57 19.90
N VAL A 65 -6.70 5.79 20.97
CA VAL A 65 -7.44 4.54 21.20
C VAL A 65 -8.86 4.74 21.76
N LYS A 66 -9.26 5.95 22.13
CA LYS A 66 -10.63 6.27 22.62
C LYS A 66 -11.60 6.51 21.46
N THR A 67 -11.70 5.54 20.56
CA THR A 67 -12.43 5.61 19.31
C THR A 67 -13.10 4.28 18.98
N GLU A 68 -14.10 4.29 18.11
CA GLU A 68 -14.78 3.08 17.63
C GLU A 68 -13.94 2.34 16.57
N LEU A 69 -13.21 3.10 15.74
CA LEU A 69 -12.44 2.58 14.63
C LEU A 69 -11.10 3.29 14.53
N ILE A 70 -10.03 2.52 14.37
CA ILE A 70 -8.71 3.05 14.01
C ILE A 70 -8.42 2.75 12.55
N VAL A 71 -8.07 3.80 11.80
CA VAL A 71 -7.55 3.69 10.42
C VAL A 71 -6.06 3.96 10.44
N VAL A 72 -5.25 3.02 9.98
CA VAL A 72 -3.78 3.13 10.02
C VAL A 72 -3.22 3.43 8.65
N SER A 73 -2.38 4.47 8.57
CA SER A 73 -1.71 4.92 7.34
C SER A 73 -0.28 5.40 7.65
N VAL A 74 0.58 4.46 7.99
CA VAL A 74 2.01 4.66 8.29
C VAL A 74 2.89 3.95 7.25
N GLY A 75 4.21 3.98 7.37
CA GLY A 75 5.09 3.10 6.59
C GLY A 75 4.85 1.63 6.97
N ALA A 76 4.79 0.74 5.97
CA ALA A 76 4.47 -0.67 6.21
C ALA A 76 5.44 -1.32 7.20
N GLN A 77 6.74 -0.98 7.11
CA GLN A 77 7.78 -1.54 7.99
C GLN A 77 7.72 -1.04 9.44
N SER A 78 7.02 0.08 9.69
CA SER A 78 6.79 0.60 11.04
C SER A 78 5.49 0.09 11.68
N PHE A 79 4.70 -0.70 10.97
CA PHE A 79 3.36 -1.05 11.42
C PHE A 79 3.37 -1.96 12.65
N ARG A 80 4.33 -2.88 12.77
CA ARG A 80 4.45 -3.76 13.95
C ARG A 80 4.57 -2.97 15.25
N GLU A 81 5.41 -1.95 15.28
CA GLU A 81 5.56 -1.08 16.45
C GLU A 81 4.26 -0.33 16.78
N VAL A 82 3.58 0.17 15.74
CA VAL A 82 2.29 0.86 15.91
C VAL A 82 1.21 -0.08 16.42
N ALA A 83 1.12 -1.32 15.90
CA ALA A 83 0.16 -2.31 16.36
C ALA A 83 0.40 -2.71 17.84
N ALA A 84 1.67 -2.88 18.23
CA ALA A 84 2.06 -3.14 19.61
C ALA A 84 1.65 -1.98 20.54
N ASP A 85 1.88 -0.73 20.13
CA ASP A 85 1.55 0.47 20.90
C ASP A 85 0.02 0.61 21.07
N ILE A 86 -0.76 0.41 19.99
CA ILE A 86 -2.24 0.38 20.06
C ILE A 86 -2.73 -0.68 21.06
N ALA A 87 -2.16 -1.89 21.01
CA ALA A 87 -2.52 -2.98 21.91
C ALA A 87 -2.15 -2.70 23.36
N ALA A 88 -0.96 -2.12 23.62
CA ALA A 88 -0.50 -1.74 24.95
C ALA A 88 -1.42 -0.72 25.62
N HIS A 89 -2.08 0.16 24.83
CA HIS A 89 -3.07 1.11 25.32
C HIS A 89 -4.49 0.54 25.43
N GLY A 90 -4.63 -0.78 25.31
CA GLY A 90 -5.87 -1.49 25.61
C GLY A 90 -6.98 -1.35 24.57
N TYR A 91 -6.67 -0.98 23.35
CA TYR A 91 -7.64 -0.91 22.25
C TYR A 91 -8.34 -2.26 22.01
N ARG A 92 -9.66 -2.21 21.71
CA ARG A 92 -10.49 -3.41 21.48
C ARG A 92 -11.41 -3.27 20.27
N GLY A 93 -11.38 -2.13 19.58
CA GLY A 93 -12.19 -1.87 18.40
C GLY A 93 -11.55 -2.47 17.13
N ASP A 94 -12.15 -2.13 16.00
CA ASP A 94 -11.70 -2.62 14.69
C ASP A 94 -10.61 -1.75 14.07
N LEU A 95 -9.84 -2.35 13.16
CA LEU A 95 -8.76 -1.70 12.43
C LEU A 95 -9.04 -1.68 10.92
N VAL A 96 -8.70 -0.57 10.27
CA VAL A 96 -8.59 -0.46 8.81
C VAL A 96 -7.16 -0.12 8.44
N LEU A 97 -6.52 -0.97 7.64
CA LEU A 97 -5.14 -0.81 7.20
C LEU A 97 -5.11 -0.23 5.78
N CYS A 98 -4.46 0.92 5.60
CA CYS A 98 -4.38 1.62 4.31
C CYS A 98 -2.99 1.55 3.68
N MET A 99 -2.09 0.77 4.27
CA MET A 99 -0.73 0.56 3.77
C MET A 99 -0.68 -0.54 2.72
N LYS A 100 0.30 -0.45 1.83
CA LYS A 100 0.53 -1.39 0.73
C LYS A 100 1.93 -1.98 0.85
N GLY A 101 2.10 -2.98 1.70
CA GLY A 101 3.39 -3.59 1.97
C GLY A 101 3.29 -4.95 2.65
N ILE A 102 4.42 -5.64 2.68
CA ILE A 102 4.66 -6.88 3.41
C ILE A 102 5.87 -6.61 4.31
N GLU A 103 5.85 -7.11 5.53
CA GLU A 103 6.96 -6.91 6.46
C GLU A 103 8.20 -7.66 6.01
N GLN A 104 9.31 -6.95 5.88
CA GLN A 104 10.63 -7.51 5.60
C GLN A 104 11.11 -8.37 6.78
N GLY A 105 11.78 -9.48 6.50
CA GLY A 105 12.33 -10.39 7.50
C GLY A 105 11.33 -11.42 8.02
N SER A 106 10.02 -11.14 7.99
CA SER A 106 8.99 -12.12 8.39
C SER A 106 8.12 -12.59 7.23
N GLY A 107 8.02 -11.81 6.16
CA GLY A 107 7.11 -12.04 5.04
C GLY A 107 5.62 -11.97 5.45
N LYS A 108 5.29 -11.39 6.61
CA LYS A 108 3.91 -11.29 7.09
C LYS A 108 3.16 -10.16 6.40
N ARG A 109 1.90 -10.44 6.07
CA ARG A 109 0.94 -9.41 5.65
C ARG A 109 0.58 -8.53 6.85
N LEU A 110 0.17 -7.31 6.59
CA LEU A 110 -0.12 -6.36 7.66
C LEU A 110 -1.34 -6.79 8.49
N SER A 111 -2.33 -7.47 7.88
CA SER A 111 -3.45 -8.05 8.63
C SER A 111 -3.01 -9.14 9.61
N GLU A 112 -2.01 -9.94 9.26
CA GLU A 112 -1.44 -10.96 10.16
C GLU A 112 -0.75 -10.30 11.35
N ILE A 113 0.01 -9.24 11.12
CA ILE A 113 0.65 -8.47 12.19
C ILE A 113 -0.39 -7.82 13.12
N ALA A 114 -1.46 -7.24 12.55
CA ALA A 114 -2.53 -6.68 13.36
C ALA A 114 -3.15 -7.72 14.30
N LEU A 115 -3.41 -8.91 13.80
CA LEU A 115 -4.01 -10.02 14.59
C LEU A 115 -3.07 -10.62 15.62
N GLU A 116 -1.74 -10.51 15.46
CA GLU A 116 -0.79 -10.90 16.51
C GLU A 116 -0.95 -10.07 17.79
N TYR A 117 -1.17 -8.77 17.65
CA TYR A 117 -1.29 -7.85 18.78
C TYR A 117 -2.72 -7.62 19.23
N LEU A 118 -3.67 -7.71 18.31
CA LEU A 118 -5.09 -7.41 18.51
C LEU A 118 -5.97 -8.58 17.99
N PRO A 119 -5.85 -9.77 18.60
CA PRO A 119 -6.46 -11.02 18.08
C PRO A 119 -7.99 -11.04 18.11
N LYS A 120 -8.62 -10.10 18.83
CA LYS A 120 -10.10 -9.99 18.93
C LYS A 120 -10.67 -8.86 18.08
N SER A 121 -9.82 -8.04 17.45
CA SER A 121 -10.25 -6.96 16.57
C SER A 121 -10.66 -7.48 15.20
N GLY A 122 -11.69 -6.91 14.62
CA GLY A 122 -11.93 -7.01 13.19
C GLY A 122 -10.83 -6.23 12.46
N VAL A 123 -10.24 -6.83 11.44
CA VAL A 123 -9.20 -6.18 10.63
C VAL A 123 -9.67 -6.10 9.20
N ALA A 124 -9.67 -4.89 8.64
CA ALA A 124 -9.96 -4.64 7.25
C ALA A 124 -8.80 -3.91 6.56
N VAL A 125 -8.74 -4.00 5.24
CA VAL A 125 -7.83 -3.24 4.39
C VAL A 125 -8.62 -2.31 3.50
N TRP A 126 -8.12 -1.08 3.32
CA TRP A 126 -8.62 -0.11 2.35
C TRP A 126 -7.51 0.14 1.33
N ILE A 127 -7.64 -0.46 0.17
CA ILE A 127 -6.62 -0.50 -0.88
C ILE A 127 -7.23 -0.35 -2.26
N GLY A 128 -6.41 -0.04 -3.26
CA GLY A 128 -6.83 0.17 -4.64
C GLY A 128 -6.15 1.39 -5.27
N PRO A 129 -6.54 1.76 -6.51
CA PRO A 129 -5.93 2.83 -7.27
C PRO A 129 -6.30 4.22 -6.74
N GLY A 130 -5.44 5.19 -6.99
CA GLY A 130 -5.71 6.60 -6.78
C GLY A 130 -4.52 7.39 -6.21
N HIS A 131 -4.55 8.67 -6.49
CA HIS A 131 -3.62 9.64 -5.95
C HIS A 131 -4.36 10.71 -5.14
N VAL A 132 -3.76 11.13 -4.03
CA VAL A 132 -4.35 12.16 -3.15
C VAL A 132 -4.67 13.43 -3.92
N GLN A 133 -3.78 13.83 -4.84
CA GLN A 133 -3.96 15.03 -5.66
C GLN A 133 -5.24 14.96 -6.53
N GLU A 134 -5.51 13.79 -7.12
CA GLU A 134 -6.69 13.57 -7.96
C GLU A 134 -7.97 13.57 -7.12
N PHE A 135 -7.97 12.88 -5.98
CA PHE A 135 -9.11 12.88 -5.08
C PHE A 135 -9.43 14.27 -4.51
N VAL A 136 -8.41 15.05 -4.13
CA VAL A 136 -8.62 16.42 -3.64
C VAL A 136 -9.14 17.33 -4.76
N ALA A 137 -8.76 17.09 -6.02
CA ALA A 137 -9.31 17.77 -7.20
C ALA A 137 -10.73 17.28 -7.58
N GLY A 138 -11.31 16.32 -6.82
CA GLY A 138 -12.68 15.83 -7.05
C GLY A 138 -12.77 14.75 -8.12
N ILE A 139 -11.65 14.16 -8.57
CA ILE A 139 -11.64 13.07 -9.55
C ILE A 139 -12.00 11.76 -8.84
N PRO A 140 -13.14 11.12 -9.21
CA PRO A 140 -13.60 9.92 -8.54
C PRO A 140 -12.79 8.69 -8.95
N ASN A 141 -12.72 7.69 -8.05
CA ASN A 141 -12.13 6.40 -8.36
C ASN A 141 -12.80 5.26 -7.58
N CYS A 142 -12.40 4.03 -7.91
CA CYS A 142 -12.87 2.81 -7.26
C CYS A 142 -11.77 2.23 -6.38
N MET A 143 -12.14 1.75 -5.19
CA MET A 143 -11.23 1.09 -4.26
C MET A 143 -11.88 -0.18 -3.68
N VAL A 144 -11.12 -0.96 -2.93
CA VAL A 144 -11.58 -2.19 -2.29
C VAL A 144 -11.48 -2.05 -0.78
N ILE A 145 -12.51 -2.48 -0.09
CA ILE A 145 -12.46 -2.85 1.32
C ILE A 145 -12.58 -4.37 1.40
N ASP A 146 -11.58 -5.00 1.99
CA ASP A 146 -11.60 -6.42 2.34
C ASP A 146 -11.30 -6.58 3.82
N GLY A 147 -11.57 -7.75 4.38
CA GLY A 147 -11.35 -7.90 5.82
C GLY A 147 -11.69 -9.28 6.37
N THR A 148 -11.52 -9.43 7.67
CA THR A 148 -11.65 -10.69 8.40
C THR A 148 -13.09 -11.16 8.61
N SER A 149 -14.09 -10.27 8.39
CA SER A 149 -15.53 -10.65 8.47
C SER A 149 -16.35 -9.89 7.44
N GLU A 150 -17.45 -10.51 6.97
CA GLU A 150 -18.41 -9.90 6.03
C GLU A 150 -19.09 -8.69 6.66
N GLU A 151 -19.51 -8.81 7.93
CA GLU A 151 -20.18 -7.73 8.66
C GLU A 151 -19.31 -6.46 8.74
N LEU A 152 -18.01 -6.61 9.03
CA LEU A 152 -17.09 -5.49 9.05
C LEU A 152 -16.97 -4.84 7.67
N LYS A 153 -16.85 -5.65 6.61
CA LYS A 153 -16.75 -5.16 5.23
C LYS A 153 -18.02 -4.38 4.82
N GLU A 154 -19.18 -4.95 5.05
CA GLU A 154 -20.46 -4.33 4.72
C GLU A 154 -20.64 -2.99 5.44
N ARG A 155 -20.33 -2.96 6.73
CA ARG A 155 -20.38 -1.74 7.53
C ARG A 155 -19.45 -0.66 6.97
N LEU A 156 -18.18 -1.00 6.68
CA LEU A 156 -17.21 -0.04 6.20
C LEU A 156 -17.52 0.44 4.77
N VAL A 157 -17.89 -0.46 3.85
CA VAL A 157 -18.28 -0.07 2.49
C VAL A 157 -19.49 0.86 2.50
N THR A 158 -20.51 0.56 3.32
CA THR A 158 -21.70 1.40 3.45
C THR A 158 -21.36 2.77 4.03
N GLN A 159 -20.52 2.82 5.05
CA GLN A 159 -20.19 4.06 5.76
C GLN A 159 -19.17 4.95 5.02
N PHE A 160 -18.32 4.34 4.20
CA PHE A 160 -17.22 5.05 3.55
C PHE A 160 -17.47 5.36 2.07
N SER A 161 -18.44 4.70 1.40
CA SER A 161 -18.73 4.98 -0.01
C SER A 161 -19.30 6.38 -0.19
N SER A 162 -18.87 7.06 -1.25
CA SER A 162 -19.34 8.39 -1.62
C SER A 162 -19.29 8.57 -3.14
N SER A 163 -19.67 9.75 -3.63
CA SER A 163 -19.48 10.12 -5.05
C SER A 163 -18.01 10.22 -5.45
N LEU A 164 -17.07 10.35 -4.49
CA LEU A 164 -15.64 10.46 -4.76
C LEU A 164 -14.95 9.09 -4.76
N ILE A 165 -15.34 8.19 -3.84
CA ILE A 165 -14.76 6.85 -3.78
C ILE A 165 -15.89 5.83 -3.74
N ARG A 166 -15.94 4.98 -4.79
CA ARG A 166 -16.79 3.80 -4.79
C ARG A 166 -16.00 2.62 -4.26
N PHE A 167 -16.45 2.03 -3.16
CA PHE A 167 -15.85 0.81 -2.63
C PHE A 167 -16.51 -0.44 -3.18
N TYR A 168 -15.66 -1.45 -3.45
CA TYR A 168 -16.06 -2.82 -3.74
C TYR A 168 -15.74 -3.71 -2.55
N TYR A 169 -16.59 -4.70 -2.31
CA TYR A 169 -16.35 -5.75 -1.31
C TYR A 169 -15.26 -6.70 -1.78
N GLY A 170 -14.18 -6.82 -1.02
CA GLY A 170 -13.16 -7.82 -1.25
C GLY A 170 -13.65 -9.23 -0.84
N ARG A 171 -13.08 -10.26 -1.50
CA ARG A 171 -13.37 -11.67 -1.23
C ARG A 171 -12.10 -12.49 -1.02
N ASP A 172 -10.97 -11.85 -0.96
CA ASP A 172 -9.66 -12.50 -0.87
C ASP A 172 -8.67 -11.54 -0.21
N LEU A 173 -8.67 -11.51 1.12
CA LEU A 173 -7.79 -10.65 1.89
C LEU A 173 -6.31 -10.93 1.58
N ILE A 174 -5.95 -12.21 1.34
CA ILE A 174 -4.57 -12.59 0.98
C ILE A 174 -4.19 -11.95 -0.35
N GLY A 175 -4.96 -12.20 -1.39
CA GLY A 175 -4.67 -11.72 -2.73
C GLY A 175 -4.70 -10.21 -2.83
N ASN A 176 -5.62 -9.55 -2.14
CA ASN A 176 -5.72 -8.09 -2.12
C ASN A 176 -4.50 -7.44 -1.44
N GLU A 177 -4.02 -7.94 -0.30
CA GLU A 177 -2.83 -7.42 0.37
C GLU A 177 -1.56 -7.69 -0.42
N VAL A 178 -1.36 -8.94 -0.90
CA VAL A 178 -0.18 -9.34 -1.67
C VAL A 178 -0.13 -8.56 -3.00
N GLY A 179 -1.25 -8.45 -3.69
CA GLY A 179 -1.36 -7.69 -4.93
C GLY A 179 -1.02 -6.22 -4.74
N ALA A 180 -1.60 -5.59 -3.70
CA ALA A 180 -1.35 -4.19 -3.39
C ALA A 180 0.12 -3.92 -2.98
N ALA A 181 0.78 -4.86 -2.32
CA ALA A 181 2.20 -4.75 -1.98
C ALA A 181 3.09 -4.95 -3.23
N ALA A 182 2.87 -6.04 -3.96
CA ALA A 182 3.71 -6.44 -5.09
C ALA A 182 3.70 -5.43 -6.25
N LYS A 183 2.58 -4.71 -6.48
CA LYS A 183 2.53 -3.67 -7.51
C LYS A 183 3.62 -2.60 -7.35
N ASN A 184 4.05 -2.33 -6.12
CA ASN A 184 5.09 -1.34 -5.85
C ASN A 184 6.46 -1.78 -6.43
N VAL A 185 6.73 -3.09 -6.44
CA VAL A 185 7.92 -3.67 -7.08
C VAL A 185 7.83 -3.55 -8.59
N ILE A 186 6.65 -3.81 -9.16
CA ILE A 186 6.40 -3.59 -10.61
C ILE A 186 6.55 -2.11 -10.96
N GLY A 187 6.17 -1.20 -10.06
CA GLY A 187 6.40 0.23 -10.20
C GLY A 187 7.90 0.59 -10.28
N ILE A 188 8.74 -0.02 -9.45
CA ILE A 188 10.21 0.15 -9.50
C ILE A 188 10.75 -0.39 -10.84
N ALA A 189 10.33 -1.60 -11.25
CA ALA A 189 10.73 -2.17 -12.54
C ALA A 189 10.36 -1.25 -13.71
N ALA A 190 9.15 -0.68 -13.69
CA ALA A 190 8.71 0.28 -14.70
C ALA A 190 9.58 1.56 -14.72
N GLY A 191 9.97 2.04 -13.55
CA GLY A 191 10.88 3.17 -13.42
C GLY A 191 12.27 2.86 -13.96
N ILE A 192 12.80 1.66 -13.69
CA ILE A 192 14.09 1.20 -14.26
C ILE A 192 14.01 1.18 -15.80
N LEU A 193 12.91 0.67 -16.38
CA LEU A 193 12.70 0.72 -17.83
C LEU A 193 12.67 2.16 -18.37
N ASP A 194 12.00 3.09 -17.67
CA ASP A 194 11.98 4.51 -18.04
C ASP A 194 13.39 5.11 -18.01
N GLY A 195 14.16 4.86 -16.95
CA GLY A 195 15.55 5.34 -16.81
C GLY A 195 16.50 4.82 -17.89
N MET A 196 16.22 3.61 -18.42
CA MET A 196 16.97 3.01 -19.54
C MET A 196 16.47 3.44 -20.93
N GLY A 197 15.38 4.21 -21.05
CA GLY A 197 14.75 4.57 -22.32
C GLY A 197 13.93 3.44 -22.97
N LEU A 198 13.50 2.44 -22.20
CA LEU A 198 12.80 1.23 -22.65
C LEU A 198 11.32 1.23 -22.28
N THR A 199 10.68 2.38 -22.27
CA THR A 199 9.27 2.58 -21.84
C THR A 199 8.27 1.66 -22.56
N ASN A 200 8.53 1.30 -23.82
CA ASN A 200 7.66 0.41 -24.60
C ASN A 200 7.53 -1.00 -24.02
N LEU A 201 8.45 -1.44 -23.16
CA LEU A 201 8.39 -2.75 -22.50
C LEU A 201 7.41 -2.79 -21.31
N LYS A 202 6.85 -1.66 -20.89
CA LYS A 202 5.91 -1.62 -19.75
C LYS A 202 4.67 -2.48 -19.96
N GLY A 203 4.15 -2.60 -21.17
CA GLY A 203 3.04 -3.50 -21.47
C GLY A 203 3.36 -4.96 -21.16
N ALA A 204 4.51 -5.46 -21.60
CA ALA A 204 5.00 -6.79 -21.29
C ALA A 204 5.28 -6.96 -19.79
N LEU A 205 5.89 -5.95 -19.15
CA LEU A 205 6.12 -5.93 -17.71
C LEU A 205 4.79 -6.08 -16.93
N MET A 206 3.75 -5.34 -17.29
CA MET A 206 2.44 -5.41 -16.64
C MET A 206 1.82 -6.80 -16.77
N ALA A 207 1.76 -7.35 -17.98
CA ALA A 207 1.19 -8.67 -18.23
C ALA A 207 1.94 -9.77 -17.48
N ARG A 208 3.26 -9.77 -17.56
CA ARG A 208 4.11 -10.82 -16.94
C ARG A 208 4.23 -10.64 -15.44
N GLY A 209 4.29 -9.39 -14.96
CA GLY A 209 4.30 -9.07 -13.53
C GLY A 209 2.98 -9.48 -12.85
N THR A 210 1.83 -9.20 -13.46
CA THR A 210 0.54 -9.68 -12.95
C THR A 210 0.50 -11.19 -12.85
N ARG A 211 0.99 -11.92 -13.87
CA ARG A 211 1.05 -13.39 -13.86
C ARG A 211 1.99 -13.94 -12.79
N GLU A 212 3.10 -13.27 -12.54
CA GLU A 212 4.05 -13.63 -11.47
C GLU A 212 3.40 -13.52 -10.10
N VAL A 213 2.73 -12.39 -9.83
CA VAL A 213 2.04 -12.12 -8.57
C VAL A 213 0.83 -13.04 -8.38
N ALA A 214 0.09 -13.34 -9.44
CA ALA A 214 -1.02 -14.30 -9.40
C ALA A 214 -0.58 -15.68 -8.89
N ARG A 215 0.58 -16.17 -9.36
CA ARG A 215 1.14 -17.45 -8.86
C ARG A 215 1.47 -17.40 -7.37
N LEU A 216 2.03 -16.32 -6.90
CA LEU A 216 2.33 -16.14 -5.48
C LEU A 216 1.04 -16.12 -4.64
N ILE A 217 0.05 -15.35 -5.08
CA ILE A 217 -1.27 -15.28 -4.41
C ILE A 217 -1.87 -16.68 -4.25
N VAL A 218 -1.91 -17.46 -5.33
CA VAL A 218 -2.45 -18.84 -5.29
C VAL A 218 -1.66 -19.73 -4.35
N ALA A 219 -0.33 -19.67 -4.40
CA ALA A 219 0.52 -20.47 -3.51
C ALA A 219 0.36 -20.09 -2.02
N MET A 220 -0.02 -18.85 -1.72
CA MET A 220 -0.35 -18.38 -0.37
C MET A 220 -1.79 -18.71 0.06
N GLY A 221 -2.60 -19.36 -0.80
CA GLY A 221 -3.99 -19.72 -0.51
C GLY A 221 -5.01 -18.65 -0.91
N GLY A 222 -4.63 -17.64 -1.66
CA GLY A 222 -5.52 -16.62 -2.23
C GLY A 222 -6.07 -17.03 -3.60
N ILE A 223 -6.84 -16.13 -4.20
CA ILE A 223 -7.56 -16.33 -5.47
C ILE A 223 -6.77 -15.68 -6.61
N GLU A 224 -6.46 -16.42 -7.68
CA GLU A 224 -5.71 -15.91 -8.84
C GLU A 224 -6.26 -14.59 -9.38
N HIS A 225 -7.59 -14.46 -9.46
CA HIS A 225 -8.26 -13.29 -10.02
C HIS A 225 -8.00 -11.99 -9.24
N SER A 226 -7.58 -12.08 -7.98
CA SER A 226 -7.22 -10.88 -7.19
C SER A 226 -6.06 -10.09 -7.80
N ALA A 227 -5.13 -10.78 -8.50
CA ALA A 227 -4.05 -10.12 -9.22
C ALA A 227 -4.54 -9.25 -10.39
N TYR A 228 -5.69 -9.55 -10.96
CA TYR A 228 -6.29 -8.81 -12.08
C TYR A 228 -7.26 -7.72 -11.62
N GLY A 229 -7.51 -7.64 -10.31
CA GLY A 229 -8.42 -6.69 -9.68
C GLY A 229 -7.81 -5.32 -9.41
N LEU A 230 -8.61 -4.49 -8.72
CA LEU A 230 -8.26 -3.10 -8.38
C LEU A 230 -7.00 -2.96 -7.51
N CYS A 231 -6.68 -3.98 -6.71
CA CYS A 231 -5.55 -3.91 -5.79
C CYS A 231 -4.18 -4.09 -6.45
N HIS A 232 -4.13 -4.71 -7.64
CA HIS A 232 -2.89 -4.96 -8.37
C HIS A 232 -2.92 -4.39 -9.78
N LEU A 233 -3.46 -5.13 -10.78
CA LEU A 233 -3.50 -4.67 -12.17
C LEU A 233 -4.25 -3.34 -12.32
N GLY A 234 -5.38 -3.18 -11.63
CA GLY A 234 -6.18 -1.96 -11.63
C GLY A 234 -5.46 -0.73 -11.06
N ASP A 235 -4.43 -0.93 -10.23
CA ASP A 235 -3.61 0.16 -9.66
C ASP A 235 -2.33 0.45 -10.51
N TYR A 236 -2.15 -0.21 -11.65
CA TYR A 236 -0.96 -0.01 -12.48
C TYR A 236 -0.92 1.36 -13.16
N GLN A 237 -2.08 1.92 -13.55
CA GLN A 237 -2.11 3.27 -14.10
C GLN A 237 -1.48 4.28 -13.12
N ALA A 238 -1.85 4.20 -11.85
CA ALA A 238 -1.33 5.05 -10.79
C ALA A 238 0.12 4.71 -10.37
N THR A 239 0.62 3.52 -10.73
CA THR A 239 1.92 3.03 -10.25
C THR A 239 2.99 3.01 -11.34
N VAL A 240 2.65 2.52 -12.54
CA VAL A 240 3.57 2.29 -13.65
C VAL A 240 3.74 3.53 -14.54
N PHE A 241 2.67 4.32 -14.70
CA PHE A 241 2.66 5.47 -15.62
C PHE A 241 2.64 6.83 -14.92
N SER A 242 2.11 6.90 -13.70
CA SER A 242 1.94 8.18 -13.03
C SER A 242 3.25 8.82 -12.58
N GLN A 243 3.37 10.12 -12.82
CA GLN A 243 4.46 10.95 -12.27
C GLN A 243 4.42 11.08 -10.72
N PHE A 244 3.28 10.78 -10.10
CA PHE A 244 3.13 10.82 -8.64
C PHE A 244 3.58 9.52 -7.94
N SER A 245 3.92 8.49 -8.71
CA SER A 245 4.41 7.21 -8.15
C SER A 245 5.84 7.32 -7.64
N HIS A 246 6.02 7.26 -6.33
CA HIS A 246 7.37 7.26 -5.72
C HIS A 246 8.18 6.02 -6.11
N ASN A 247 7.54 4.85 -6.25
CA ASN A 247 8.23 3.63 -6.65
C ASN A 247 8.77 3.73 -8.08
N ARG A 248 7.96 4.25 -9.03
CA ARG A 248 8.42 4.48 -10.40
C ARG A 248 9.56 5.51 -10.44
N ALA A 249 9.39 6.65 -9.78
CA ALA A 249 10.41 7.70 -9.73
C ALA A 249 11.71 7.22 -9.08
N PHE A 250 11.63 6.36 -8.05
CA PHE A 250 12.78 5.72 -7.44
C PHE A 250 13.52 4.82 -8.44
N GLY A 251 12.80 3.94 -9.15
CA GLY A 251 13.40 3.05 -10.14
C GLY A 251 14.05 3.81 -11.30
N GLU A 252 13.44 4.91 -11.76
CA GLU A 252 13.98 5.78 -12.81
C GLU A 252 15.26 6.48 -12.35
N ALA A 253 15.27 7.08 -11.15
CA ALA A 253 16.45 7.71 -10.57
C ALA A 253 17.58 6.70 -10.35
N PHE A 254 17.25 5.50 -9.83
CA PHE A 254 18.21 4.44 -9.60
C PHE A 254 18.91 4.01 -10.90
N ALA A 255 18.16 3.79 -11.98
CA ALA A 255 18.70 3.40 -13.28
C ALA A 255 19.59 4.48 -13.91
N ARG A 256 19.39 5.75 -13.54
CA ARG A 256 20.23 6.89 -13.97
C ARG A 256 21.41 7.17 -13.03
N GLY A 257 21.55 6.44 -11.92
CA GLY A 257 22.56 6.71 -10.89
C GLY A 257 22.28 7.97 -10.06
N GLU A 258 21.05 8.43 -10.03
CA GLU A 258 20.59 9.62 -9.29
C GLU A 258 20.16 9.27 -7.86
N LYS A 259 20.29 10.24 -6.94
CA LYS A 259 19.79 10.07 -5.56
C LYS A 259 18.27 10.29 -5.50
N PHE A 260 17.59 9.46 -4.70
CA PHE A 260 16.15 9.58 -4.43
C PHE A 260 15.91 9.74 -2.92
N GLY A 261 15.37 10.88 -2.52
CA GLY A 261 15.23 11.27 -1.11
C GLY A 261 13.84 10.97 -0.49
N LYS A 262 13.01 10.13 -1.12
CA LYS A 262 11.65 9.81 -0.63
C LYS A 262 11.50 8.32 -0.36
N LEU A 263 10.50 7.97 0.47
CA LEU A 263 10.15 6.57 0.72
C LEU A 263 9.62 5.90 -0.56
N ALA A 264 10.19 4.76 -0.91
CA ALA A 264 9.71 3.84 -1.94
C ALA A 264 9.45 2.48 -1.28
N GLU A 265 8.19 2.18 -0.95
CA GLU A 265 7.80 0.95 -0.24
C GLU A 265 8.21 -0.33 -1.00
N GLY A 266 8.27 -0.27 -2.33
CA GLY A 266 8.70 -1.38 -3.17
C GLY A 266 10.12 -1.85 -2.90
N TYR A 267 11.00 -0.98 -2.38
CA TYR A 267 12.36 -1.34 -1.99
C TYR A 267 12.36 -2.43 -0.91
N TYR A 268 11.59 -2.26 0.14
CA TYR A 268 11.46 -3.26 1.20
C TYR A 268 10.58 -4.44 0.78
N THR A 269 9.53 -4.16 0.01
CA THR A 269 8.61 -5.21 -0.45
C THR A 269 9.28 -6.24 -1.34
N VAL A 270 10.25 -5.86 -2.19
CA VAL A 270 10.91 -6.82 -3.09
C VAL A 270 11.67 -7.90 -2.30
N GLU A 271 12.29 -7.54 -1.20
CA GLU A 271 12.99 -8.50 -0.34
C GLU A 271 11.99 -9.47 0.34
N ALA A 272 10.89 -8.94 0.89
CA ALA A 272 9.81 -9.77 1.43
C ALA A 272 9.22 -10.70 0.35
N LEU A 273 9.08 -10.26 -0.89
CA LEU A 273 8.65 -11.12 -2.00
C LEU A 273 9.66 -12.23 -2.31
N MET A 274 10.97 -11.99 -2.16
CA MET A 274 11.97 -13.05 -2.34
C MET A 274 11.90 -14.09 -1.21
N GLU A 275 11.66 -13.67 0.02
CA GLU A 275 11.41 -14.57 1.15
C GLU A 275 10.17 -15.44 0.91
N LEU A 276 9.05 -14.83 0.47
CA LEU A 276 7.81 -15.54 0.12
C LEU A 276 7.99 -16.47 -1.08
N SER A 277 8.70 -16.03 -2.13
CA SER A 277 9.07 -16.84 -3.30
C SER A 277 9.77 -18.13 -2.87
N LYS A 278 10.74 -18.01 -1.96
CA LYS A 278 11.46 -19.16 -1.41
C LYS A 278 10.56 -20.04 -0.54
N LYS A 279 9.79 -19.44 0.37
CA LYS A 279 8.90 -20.14 1.31
C LYS A 279 7.84 -20.97 0.60
N TYR A 280 7.26 -20.42 -0.47
CA TYR A 280 6.15 -21.06 -1.22
C TYR A 280 6.61 -21.75 -2.51
N GLY A 281 7.90 -21.77 -2.82
CA GLY A 281 8.44 -22.40 -4.04
C GLY A 281 7.96 -21.77 -5.35
N VAL A 282 7.67 -20.48 -5.36
CA VAL A 282 7.12 -19.76 -6.52
C VAL A 282 8.23 -19.06 -7.28
N ASP A 283 8.33 -19.30 -8.59
CA ASP A 283 9.27 -18.58 -9.44
C ASP A 283 8.76 -17.14 -9.75
N MET A 284 9.51 -16.14 -9.27
CA MET A 284 9.22 -14.72 -9.41
C MET A 284 10.37 -14.00 -10.15
N PRO A 285 10.53 -14.22 -11.46
CA PRO A 285 11.70 -13.76 -12.20
C PRO A 285 11.83 -12.24 -12.28
N ILE A 286 10.72 -11.48 -12.41
CA ILE A 286 10.75 -10.02 -12.48
C ILE A 286 11.14 -9.44 -11.12
N SER A 287 10.49 -9.88 -10.05
CA SER A 287 10.83 -9.43 -8.69
C SER A 287 12.27 -9.79 -8.33
N ARG A 288 12.76 -10.96 -8.75
CA ARG A 288 14.17 -11.37 -8.56
C ARG A 288 15.15 -10.48 -9.32
N ALA A 289 14.84 -10.09 -10.56
CA ALA A 289 15.67 -9.16 -11.32
C ALA A 289 15.72 -7.78 -10.64
N VAL A 290 14.57 -7.28 -10.17
CA VAL A 290 14.52 -6.03 -9.38
C VAL A 290 15.35 -6.14 -8.10
N HIS A 291 15.22 -7.26 -7.36
CA HIS A 291 16.00 -7.50 -6.15
C HIS A 291 17.50 -7.46 -6.42
N LYS A 292 17.98 -8.20 -7.42
CA LYS A 292 19.40 -8.21 -7.78
C LYS A 292 19.95 -6.83 -8.15
N VAL A 293 19.15 -6.05 -8.88
CA VAL A 293 19.51 -4.68 -9.25
C VAL A 293 19.66 -3.79 -8.02
N LEU A 294 18.72 -3.89 -7.07
CA LEU A 294 18.66 -3.00 -5.91
C LEU A 294 19.60 -3.40 -4.77
N TYR A 295 19.81 -4.71 -4.56
CA TYR A 295 20.51 -5.24 -3.38
C TYR A 295 21.88 -5.85 -3.74
N ASP A 296 22.02 -6.47 -4.92
CA ASP A 296 23.25 -7.16 -5.31
C ASP A 296 24.10 -6.31 -6.29
N GLY A 297 23.62 -5.11 -6.66
CA GLY A 297 24.32 -4.21 -7.58
C GLY A 297 24.39 -4.73 -9.03
N ALA A 298 23.49 -5.64 -9.41
CA ALA A 298 23.46 -6.18 -10.77
C ALA A 298 23.11 -5.10 -11.81
N ASN A 299 23.67 -5.21 -13.02
CA ASN A 299 23.36 -4.28 -14.08
C ASN A 299 21.92 -4.47 -14.59
N PRO A 300 21.08 -3.43 -14.64
CA PRO A 300 19.69 -3.55 -15.07
C PRO A 300 19.51 -4.11 -16.50
N ARG A 301 20.43 -3.80 -17.43
CA ARG A 301 20.39 -4.31 -18.82
C ARG A 301 20.69 -5.79 -18.88
N ASP A 302 21.63 -6.26 -18.07
CA ASP A 302 22.01 -7.67 -18.04
C ASP A 302 20.85 -8.52 -17.44
N GLU A 303 20.23 -8.06 -16.36
CA GLU A 303 19.06 -8.72 -15.77
C GLU A 303 17.85 -8.71 -16.72
N LEU A 304 17.62 -7.62 -17.46
CA LEU A 304 16.59 -7.57 -18.50
C LEU A 304 16.89 -8.60 -19.60
N THR A 305 18.14 -8.66 -20.10
CA THR A 305 18.56 -9.64 -21.12
C THR A 305 18.34 -11.07 -20.60
N ALA A 306 18.71 -11.35 -19.35
CA ALA A 306 18.52 -12.65 -18.72
C ALA A 306 17.03 -13.04 -18.67
N LEU A 307 16.11 -12.09 -18.45
CA LEU A 307 14.67 -12.36 -18.50
C LEU A 307 14.21 -12.82 -19.89
N PHE A 308 14.72 -12.20 -20.96
CA PHE A 308 14.39 -12.58 -22.35
C PHE A 308 15.03 -13.90 -22.80
N MET A 309 16.17 -14.28 -22.22
CA MET A 309 16.88 -15.54 -22.52
C MET A 309 16.34 -16.76 -21.74
N ARG A 310 15.29 -16.59 -20.92
CA ARG A 310 14.65 -17.71 -20.23
C ARG A 310 14.03 -18.71 -21.21
N SER A 311 13.90 -19.96 -20.77
CA SER A 311 13.25 -21.02 -21.55
C SER A 311 11.88 -20.60 -22.06
N LEU A 312 11.58 -20.93 -23.32
CA LEU A 312 10.30 -20.63 -23.94
C LEU A 312 9.16 -21.34 -23.17
N LYS A 313 8.09 -20.63 -22.94
CA LYS A 313 6.89 -21.12 -22.23
C LYS A 313 5.64 -20.74 -23.00
N LYS A 314 4.55 -21.47 -22.79
CA LYS A 314 3.22 -21.03 -23.20
C LYS A 314 2.84 -19.78 -22.38
N GLU A 315 2.00 -18.92 -22.93
CA GLU A 315 1.57 -17.71 -22.24
C GLU A 315 0.69 -18.04 -21.03
N PHE A 316 -0.18 -19.04 -21.17
CA PHE A 316 -1.08 -19.55 -20.13
C PHE A 316 -0.95 -21.06 -19.95
#